data_2e575d03af0a3e03fb4b1ee693257b9f
#
_entry.id   2e575d03af0a3e03fb4b1ee693257b9f
#
_cell.length_a   1.000
_cell.length_b   1.000
_cell.length_c   1.000
_cell.angle_alpha   90.00
_cell.angle_beta   90.00
_cell.angle_gamma   90.00
#
_symmetry.space_group_name_H-M   'P 1'
#
loop_
_entity.id
_entity.type
_entity.pdbx_description
1 polymer ?
#
loop_
_entity_poly.entity_id
_entity_poly.type
_entity_poly.pdbx_seq_one_letter_code
_entity_poly.pdbx_strand_id
1 'polypeptide(L)'
;MIKHSEVWITGLKIRKDEENRMKKRTGINYGRKYAAITLAAVTAACTGASAGSAVNVAAAEENKTLVYAGESESTINPLLNNHDELPDLIFSGLMKYDANGKPVEDLAESYTFDKDTNTYTFKLREGVKWHDGEDFNAEDVVYTYKELTEDETLGASITSNYQDITSIEAPDDQTVIFTLDQYDVAMLDYFTMGILPEHLLEGEDVNTTSFNQNPVG
;
A
#
# COMPACT_ATOMS: atom_id res chain seq x y z
N MET A 1 35.77 -24.96 -2.36
CA MET A 1 34.44 -25.14 -1.70
C MET A 1 34.36 -24.08 -0.61
N ILE A 2 33.79 -22.89 -0.92
CA ILE A 2 33.73 -21.76 0.02
C ILE A 2 32.41 -21.91 0.79
N LYS A 3 32.52 -22.17 2.11
CA LYS A 3 31.38 -22.20 3.01
C LYS A 3 30.92 -20.77 3.25
N HIS A 4 29.78 -20.38 2.69
CA HIS A 4 29.11 -19.14 3.04
C HIS A 4 28.45 -19.30 4.42
N SER A 5 28.90 -18.50 5.39
CA SER A 5 28.25 -18.41 6.70
C SER A 5 27.07 -17.44 6.60
N GLU A 6 25.87 -17.93 6.89
CA GLU A 6 24.62 -17.18 6.90
C GLU A 6 24.34 -16.60 8.29
N VAL A 7 23.92 -15.35 8.35
CA VAL A 7 23.50 -14.70 9.59
C VAL A 7 22.03 -14.28 9.42
N TRP A 8 21.19 -14.65 10.38
CA TRP A 8 19.77 -14.28 10.43
C TRP A 8 19.59 -13.10 11.37
N ILE A 9 18.98 -12.02 10.89
CA ILE A 9 18.55 -10.90 11.71
C ILE A 9 17.06 -10.68 11.42
N THR A 10 16.23 -10.88 12.44
CA THR A 10 14.77 -10.63 12.42
C THR A 10 14.02 -11.21 11.20
N GLY A 11 14.33 -12.47 10.86
CA GLY A 11 13.63 -13.16 9.76
C GLY A 11 14.19 -12.90 8.36
N LEU A 12 15.12 -11.98 8.20
CA LEU A 12 15.76 -11.70 6.91
C LEU A 12 17.13 -12.39 6.81
N LYS A 13 17.35 -13.08 5.70
CA LYS A 13 18.61 -13.77 5.41
C LYS A 13 19.55 -12.83 4.65
N ILE A 14 20.57 -12.31 5.32
CA ILE A 14 21.59 -11.47 4.69
C ILE A 14 22.87 -12.28 4.54
N ARG A 15 23.46 -12.28 3.34
CA ARG A 15 24.77 -12.91 3.10
C ARG A 15 25.90 -12.01 3.64
N LYS A 16 26.87 -12.61 4.30
CA LYS A 16 28.00 -11.91 4.95
C LYS A 16 28.87 -11.09 3.98
N ASP A 17 28.84 -11.43 2.71
CA ASP A 17 29.49 -10.69 1.63
C ASP A 17 28.81 -9.36 1.32
N GLU A 18 27.50 -9.28 1.44
CA GLU A 18 26.72 -8.02 1.29
C GLU A 18 26.91 -7.07 2.48
N GLU A 19 26.96 -7.60 3.70
CA GLU A 19 27.29 -6.81 4.89
C GLU A 19 28.68 -6.16 4.77
N ASN A 20 29.66 -6.91 4.29
CA ASN A 20 31.02 -6.39 4.08
C ASN A 20 31.12 -5.39 2.93
N ARG A 21 30.28 -5.51 1.89
CA ARG A 21 30.16 -4.53 0.80
C ARG A 21 29.57 -3.21 1.28
N MET A 22 28.54 -3.25 2.13
CA MET A 22 27.92 -2.06 2.71
C MET A 22 28.88 -1.33 3.66
N LYS A 23 29.61 -2.06 4.53
CA LYS A 23 30.65 -1.48 5.40
C LYS A 23 31.73 -0.73 4.62
N LYS A 24 32.07 -1.25 3.43
CA LYS A 24 33.13 -0.66 2.58
C LYS A 24 32.66 0.60 1.83
N ARG A 25 31.35 0.72 1.56
CA ARG A 25 30.75 1.85 0.85
C ARG A 25 30.41 3.02 1.75
N THR A 26 29.94 2.77 2.98
CA THR A 26 29.37 3.78 3.86
C THR A 26 30.26 4.15 5.06
N GLY A 27 31.30 3.36 5.35
CA GLY A 27 32.13 3.52 6.55
C GLY A 27 31.39 3.26 7.88
N ILE A 28 30.13 2.83 7.82
CA ILE A 28 29.28 2.63 8.99
C ILE A 28 29.37 1.16 9.42
N ASN A 29 29.74 0.94 10.71
CA ASN A 29 29.80 -0.40 11.28
C ASN A 29 28.42 -0.81 11.83
N TYR A 30 27.61 -1.41 10.98
CA TYR A 30 26.22 -1.81 11.32
C TYR A 30 26.15 -2.86 12.45
N GLY A 31 27.19 -3.66 12.64
CA GLY A 31 27.20 -4.72 13.65
C GLY A 31 27.16 -4.23 15.12
N ARG A 32 27.43 -2.95 15.38
CA ARG A 32 27.40 -2.39 16.76
C ARG A 32 26.11 -1.63 17.11
N LYS A 33 25.32 -1.22 16.13
CA LYS A 33 24.06 -0.48 16.37
C LYS A 33 22.86 -1.38 16.64
N TYR A 34 22.89 -2.63 16.20
CA TYR A 34 21.77 -3.57 16.37
C TYR A 34 21.90 -4.48 17.61
N ALA A 35 23.03 -4.43 18.33
CA ALA A 35 23.24 -5.19 19.57
C ALA A 35 22.56 -4.56 20.81
N ALA A 36 21.84 -3.44 20.65
CA ALA A 36 21.20 -2.74 21.77
C ALA A 36 19.68 -2.91 21.85
N ILE A 37 19.09 -3.76 21.01
CA ILE A 37 17.65 -4.02 21.02
C ILE A 37 17.36 -5.51 21.22
N THR A 38 18.03 -6.11 22.16
CA THR A 38 17.60 -7.41 22.69
C THR A 38 18.06 -7.51 24.13
N LEU A 39 17.14 -7.49 24.99
CA LEU A 39 16.99 -8.17 26.28
C LEU A 39 16.40 -7.23 27.34
N ALA A 40 15.10 -7.08 27.32
CA ALA A 40 14.34 -6.93 28.55
C ALA A 40 13.30 -8.05 28.57
N ALA A 41 13.73 -9.30 28.59
CA ALA A 41 12.92 -10.39 29.07
C ALA A 41 12.95 -10.33 30.59
N VAL A 42 11.88 -9.84 31.18
CA VAL A 42 11.66 -9.81 32.63
C VAL A 42 11.47 -11.24 33.11
N THR A 43 12.47 -11.79 33.79
CA THR A 43 12.31 -12.93 34.65
C THR A 43 11.71 -12.43 35.97
N ALA A 44 10.37 -12.47 36.08
CA ALA A 44 9.70 -12.39 37.37
C ALA A 44 9.70 -13.78 38.00
N ALA A 45 10.63 -14.03 38.90
CA ALA A 45 10.58 -15.18 39.78
C ALA A 45 9.58 -14.90 40.91
N CYS A 46 8.61 -15.82 41.05
CA CYS A 46 7.59 -15.84 42.09
C CYS A 46 8.19 -16.01 43.49
N THR A 47 7.82 -15.16 44.44
CA THR A 47 7.56 -15.55 45.80
C THR A 47 6.59 -14.60 46.49
N GLY A 48 5.49 -15.14 47.01
CA GLY A 48 4.79 -14.64 48.21
C GLY A 48 3.59 -13.74 47.99
N ALA A 49 2.45 -14.29 48.34
CA ALA A 49 1.12 -13.76 48.43
C ALA A 49 0.98 -12.35 49.05
N SER A 50 0.15 -11.51 48.44
CA SER A 50 -0.97 -10.80 49.07
C SER A 50 -1.70 -9.89 48.04
N ALA A 51 -3.03 -10.00 48.08
CA ALA A 51 -4.09 -9.06 47.69
C ALA A 51 -3.82 -8.00 46.59
N GLY A 52 -4.41 -8.21 45.42
CA GLY A 52 -5.24 -7.27 44.70
C GLY A 52 -4.65 -5.93 44.27
N SER A 53 -4.01 -5.90 43.13
CA SER A 53 -4.13 -4.80 42.16
C SER A 53 -3.68 -5.37 40.82
N ALA A 54 -4.60 -5.55 39.90
CA ALA A 54 -4.26 -5.83 38.51
C ALA A 54 -3.50 -4.61 37.97
N VAL A 55 -2.20 -4.73 37.86
CA VAL A 55 -1.39 -3.80 37.08
C VAL A 55 -1.74 -4.07 35.64
N ASN A 56 -2.61 -3.25 35.07
CA ASN A 56 -2.77 -3.17 33.63
C ASN A 56 -1.42 -2.67 33.07
N VAL A 57 -0.57 -3.60 32.66
CA VAL A 57 0.55 -3.29 31.79
C VAL A 57 -0.10 -2.99 30.44
N ALA A 58 -0.40 -1.72 30.20
CA ALA A 58 -0.63 -1.25 28.84
C ALA A 58 0.64 -1.64 28.06
N ALA A 59 0.51 -2.58 27.13
CA ALA A 59 1.57 -2.82 26.17
C ALA A 59 1.80 -1.48 25.46
N ALA A 60 2.98 -0.91 25.65
CA ALA A 60 3.41 0.21 24.82
C ALA A 60 3.35 -0.30 23.38
N GLU A 61 2.54 0.33 22.53
CA GLU A 61 2.60 0.10 21.10
C GLU A 61 4.02 0.49 20.68
N GLU A 62 4.85 -0.52 20.38
CA GLU A 62 6.13 -0.26 19.73
C GLU A 62 5.78 0.33 18.35
N ASN A 63 6.10 1.59 18.14
CA ASN A 63 6.03 2.21 16.83
C ASN A 63 6.91 1.39 15.88
N LYS A 64 6.28 0.57 15.07
CA LYS A 64 6.94 -0.21 14.03
C LYS A 64 7.28 0.73 12.89
N THR A 65 8.54 1.04 12.72
CA THR A 65 9.04 1.87 11.62
C THR A 65 9.65 0.99 10.55
N LEU A 66 9.09 1.05 9.35
CA LEU A 66 9.72 0.50 8.15
C LEU A 66 10.73 1.53 7.61
N VAL A 67 11.98 1.13 7.43
CA VAL A 67 12.99 1.94 6.75
C VAL A 67 13.22 1.35 5.36
N TYR A 68 12.72 2.05 4.37
CA TYR A 68 12.88 1.70 2.96
C TYR A 68 14.06 2.47 2.35
N ALA A 69 14.88 1.81 1.53
CA ALA A 69 16.02 2.41 0.84
C ALA A 69 15.61 2.66 -0.63
N GLY A 70 15.23 3.88 -0.94
CA GLY A 70 14.85 4.34 -2.27
C GLY A 70 15.46 5.71 -2.59
N GLU A 71 15.10 6.26 -3.73
CA GLU A 71 15.36 7.65 -4.07
C GLU A 71 14.38 8.57 -3.32
N SER A 72 14.67 9.86 -3.26
CA SER A 72 13.78 10.84 -2.63
C SER A 72 12.68 11.21 -3.62
N GLU A 73 11.46 10.80 -3.29
CA GLU A 73 10.28 11.07 -4.10
C GLU A 73 9.74 12.49 -3.84
N SER A 74 9.24 13.12 -4.89
CA SER A 74 8.59 14.43 -4.79
C SER A 74 7.14 14.34 -4.31
N THR A 75 6.51 13.19 -4.54
CA THR A 75 5.12 12.89 -4.16
C THR A 75 4.94 11.39 -3.97
N ILE A 76 4.02 11.01 -3.09
CA ILE A 76 3.64 9.61 -2.84
C ILE A 76 2.24 9.34 -3.42
N ASN A 77 1.60 10.33 -4.02
CA ASN A 77 0.28 10.17 -4.62
C ASN A 77 0.36 9.31 -5.90
N PRO A 78 -0.36 8.18 -5.98
CA PRO A 78 -0.31 7.27 -7.12
C PRO A 78 -0.77 7.90 -8.44
N LEU A 79 -1.61 8.95 -8.42
CA LEU A 79 -2.02 9.68 -9.62
C LEU A 79 -0.91 10.58 -10.20
N LEU A 80 0.11 10.90 -9.42
CA LEU A 80 1.25 11.73 -9.83
C LEU A 80 2.54 10.94 -9.98
N ASN A 81 2.60 9.75 -9.39
CA ASN A 81 3.78 8.90 -9.36
C ASN A 81 3.38 7.42 -9.41
N ASN A 82 3.33 6.87 -10.62
CA ASN A 82 2.95 5.48 -10.87
C ASN A 82 4.15 4.58 -11.23
N HIS A 83 5.38 5.06 -11.05
CA HIS A 83 6.60 4.32 -11.41
C HIS A 83 7.43 3.87 -10.21
N ASP A 84 7.05 4.29 -9.01
CA ASP A 84 7.77 4.02 -7.78
C ASP A 84 7.05 2.99 -6.92
N GLU A 85 7.84 2.24 -6.14
CA GLU A 85 7.33 1.19 -5.26
C GLU A 85 6.67 1.74 -3.98
N LEU A 86 6.88 3.04 -3.64
CA LEU A 86 6.34 3.63 -2.41
C LEU A 86 4.82 3.78 -2.42
N PRO A 87 4.16 4.24 -3.50
CA PRO A 87 2.70 4.23 -3.57
C PRO A 87 2.10 2.85 -3.32
N ASP A 88 2.67 1.79 -3.89
CA ASP A 88 2.20 0.40 -3.73
C ASP A 88 2.34 -0.14 -2.29
N LEU A 89 3.21 0.46 -1.46
CA LEU A 89 3.35 0.11 -0.05
C LEU A 89 2.31 0.81 0.85
N ILE A 90 1.68 1.86 0.36
CA ILE A 90 0.76 2.72 1.13
C ILE A 90 -0.68 2.52 0.67
N PHE A 91 -0.89 2.44 -0.64
CA PHE A 91 -2.21 2.34 -1.27
C PHE A 91 -2.44 0.96 -1.85
N SER A 92 -3.67 0.49 -1.76
CA SER A 92 -4.14 -0.72 -2.44
C SER A 92 -5.00 -0.35 -3.64
N GLY A 93 -4.93 -1.17 -4.71
CA GLY A 93 -5.83 -1.07 -5.86
C GLY A 93 -7.03 -2.01 -5.75
N LEU A 94 -7.94 -1.95 -6.70
CA LEU A 94 -8.99 -2.97 -6.85
C LEU A 94 -8.37 -4.35 -7.09
N MET A 95 -7.30 -4.38 -7.88
CA MET A 95 -6.47 -5.56 -8.18
C MET A 95 -5.05 -5.31 -7.66
N LYS A 96 -4.28 -6.39 -7.54
CA LYS A 96 -2.82 -6.37 -7.29
C LYS A 96 -2.13 -7.46 -8.09
N TYR A 97 -0.80 -7.40 -8.20
CA TYR A 97 -0.04 -8.49 -8.81
C TYR A 97 0.28 -9.59 -7.80
N ASP A 98 0.08 -10.84 -8.23
CA ASP A 98 0.61 -12.00 -7.50
C ASP A 98 2.14 -12.15 -7.73
N ALA A 99 2.74 -13.15 -7.08
CA ALA A 99 4.18 -13.42 -7.21
C ALA A 99 4.64 -13.81 -8.64
N ASN A 100 3.71 -14.08 -9.56
CA ASN A 100 3.98 -14.40 -10.96
C ASN A 100 3.70 -13.20 -11.88
N GLY A 101 3.32 -12.04 -11.33
CA GLY A 101 2.97 -10.85 -12.10
C GLY A 101 1.59 -10.94 -12.75
N LYS A 102 0.68 -11.72 -12.20
CA LYS A 102 -0.70 -11.81 -12.69
C LYS A 102 -1.61 -10.96 -11.81
N PRO A 103 -2.51 -10.12 -12.39
CA PRO A 103 -3.50 -9.39 -11.60
C PRO A 103 -4.47 -10.35 -10.91
N VAL A 104 -4.64 -10.14 -9.61
CA VAL A 104 -5.58 -10.83 -8.70
C VAL A 104 -6.31 -9.82 -7.85
N GLU A 105 -7.43 -10.20 -7.27
CA GLU A 105 -8.26 -9.31 -6.44
C GLU A 105 -7.50 -8.83 -5.18
N ASP A 106 -7.64 -7.51 -4.87
CA ASP A 106 -7.12 -6.88 -3.65
C ASP A 106 -8.24 -6.20 -2.85
N LEU A 107 -8.53 -4.91 -3.06
CA LEU A 107 -9.70 -4.24 -2.47
C LEU A 107 -11.02 -4.79 -3.03
N ALA A 108 -11.01 -5.30 -4.25
CA ALA A 108 -12.11 -6.11 -4.75
C ALA A 108 -12.12 -7.47 -4.04
N GLU A 109 -13.29 -7.94 -3.61
CA GLU A 109 -13.53 -9.32 -3.21
C GLU A 109 -13.70 -10.22 -4.44
N SER A 110 -14.33 -9.69 -5.48
CA SER A 110 -14.57 -10.38 -6.76
C SER A 110 -14.88 -9.37 -7.86
N TYR A 111 -14.77 -9.83 -9.10
CA TYR A 111 -15.25 -9.08 -10.25
C TYR A 111 -15.89 -9.99 -11.30
N THR A 112 -16.72 -9.39 -12.16
CA THR A 112 -17.27 -10.02 -13.38
C THR A 112 -17.01 -9.11 -14.57
N PHE A 113 -16.85 -9.69 -15.76
CA PHE A 113 -16.76 -8.96 -17.02
C PHE A 113 -17.84 -9.44 -17.97
N ASP A 114 -18.72 -8.53 -18.38
CA ASP A 114 -19.72 -8.74 -19.42
C ASP A 114 -19.15 -8.28 -20.75
N LYS A 115 -18.95 -9.23 -21.67
CA LYS A 115 -18.38 -8.99 -23.01
C LYS A 115 -19.34 -8.31 -23.96
N ASP A 116 -20.63 -8.44 -23.72
CA ASP A 116 -21.67 -7.89 -24.64
C ASP A 116 -21.81 -6.38 -24.39
N THR A 117 -21.55 -5.93 -23.17
CA THR A 117 -21.63 -4.52 -22.75
C THR A 117 -20.27 -3.89 -22.46
N ASN A 118 -19.17 -4.64 -22.56
CA ASN A 118 -17.83 -4.24 -22.15
C ASN A 118 -17.79 -3.68 -20.72
N THR A 119 -18.46 -4.35 -19.79
CA THR A 119 -18.65 -3.83 -18.43
C THR A 119 -17.95 -4.70 -17.39
N TYR A 120 -17.10 -4.09 -16.56
CA TYR A 120 -16.58 -4.68 -15.34
C TYR A 120 -17.46 -4.31 -14.16
N THR A 121 -17.87 -5.28 -13.36
CA THR A 121 -18.56 -5.06 -12.09
C THR A 121 -17.69 -5.63 -10.97
N PHE A 122 -17.24 -4.76 -10.09
CA PHE A 122 -16.46 -5.12 -8.90
C PHE A 122 -17.35 -5.16 -7.67
N LYS A 123 -17.15 -6.16 -6.82
CA LYS A 123 -17.65 -6.19 -5.44
C LYS A 123 -16.47 -5.89 -4.51
N LEU A 124 -16.64 -4.88 -3.66
CA LEU A 124 -15.60 -4.44 -2.73
C LEU A 124 -15.61 -5.28 -1.44
N ARG A 125 -14.46 -5.39 -0.79
CA ARG A 125 -14.35 -6.04 0.52
C ARG A 125 -15.00 -5.19 1.59
N GLU A 126 -15.75 -5.83 2.48
CA GLU A 126 -16.35 -5.18 3.63
C GLU A 126 -15.34 -4.93 4.75
N GLY A 127 -15.55 -3.85 5.51
CA GLY A 127 -14.80 -3.53 6.72
C GLY A 127 -13.36 -3.09 6.51
N VAL A 128 -12.99 -2.72 5.29
CA VAL A 128 -11.72 -2.07 5.00
C VAL A 128 -11.76 -0.63 5.51
N LYS A 129 -10.66 -0.16 6.10
CA LYS A 129 -10.53 1.18 6.64
C LYS A 129 -9.27 1.85 6.15
N TRP A 130 -9.36 3.15 5.97
CA TRP A 130 -8.21 4.04 5.80
C TRP A 130 -7.38 4.13 7.08
N HIS A 131 -6.14 4.59 7.00
CA HIS A 131 -5.24 4.73 8.16
C HIS A 131 -5.75 5.71 9.22
N ASP A 132 -6.61 6.65 8.86
CA ASP A 132 -7.27 7.60 9.77
C ASP A 132 -8.52 7.02 10.44
N GLY A 133 -8.98 5.85 10.01
CA GLY A 133 -10.09 5.10 10.58
C GLY A 133 -11.42 5.24 9.86
N GLU A 134 -11.51 6.11 8.82
CA GLU A 134 -12.69 6.20 7.96
C GLU A 134 -12.89 4.89 7.15
N ASP A 135 -14.12 4.61 6.76
CA ASP A 135 -14.47 3.41 6.01
C ASP A 135 -14.14 3.59 4.52
N PHE A 136 -13.46 2.61 3.93
CA PHE A 136 -13.30 2.51 2.48
C PHE A 136 -14.61 2.06 1.83
N ASN A 137 -15.01 2.72 0.76
CA ASN A 137 -16.25 2.44 0.03
C ASN A 137 -16.12 2.70 -1.48
N ALA A 138 -17.22 2.53 -2.22
CA ALA A 138 -17.25 2.67 -3.67
C ALA A 138 -17.01 4.10 -4.15
N GLU A 139 -17.31 5.14 -3.35
CA GLU A 139 -17.09 6.54 -3.73
C GLU A 139 -15.59 6.85 -3.82
N ASP A 140 -14.75 6.27 -2.97
CA ASP A 140 -13.29 6.39 -3.08
C ASP A 140 -12.77 5.89 -4.43
N VAL A 141 -13.32 4.76 -4.90
CA VAL A 141 -12.99 4.19 -6.20
C VAL A 141 -13.47 5.09 -7.33
N VAL A 142 -14.72 5.55 -7.26
CA VAL A 142 -15.31 6.47 -8.25
C VAL A 142 -14.49 7.75 -8.32
N TYR A 143 -14.14 8.35 -7.17
CA TYR A 143 -13.30 9.54 -7.10
C TYR A 143 -11.97 9.32 -7.84
N THR A 144 -11.23 8.27 -7.47
CA THR A 144 -9.91 7.98 -8.04
C THR A 144 -9.94 7.84 -9.56
N TYR A 145 -10.88 7.07 -10.08
CA TYR A 145 -10.96 6.84 -11.53
C TYR A 145 -11.58 8.00 -12.29
N LYS A 146 -12.41 8.86 -11.67
CA LYS A 146 -12.82 10.13 -12.26
C LYS A 146 -11.65 11.09 -12.43
N GLU A 147 -10.81 11.23 -11.41
CA GLU A 147 -9.58 12.02 -11.56
C GLU A 147 -8.74 11.52 -12.75
N LEU A 148 -8.57 10.21 -12.92
CA LEU A 148 -7.82 9.62 -14.04
C LEU A 148 -8.45 9.83 -15.41
N THR A 149 -9.76 9.99 -15.49
CA THR A 149 -10.50 10.10 -16.78
C THR A 149 -10.92 11.53 -17.11
N GLU A 150 -11.07 12.41 -16.12
CA GLU A 150 -11.66 13.75 -16.27
C GLU A 150 -10.68 14.88 -15.98
N ASP A 151 -9.63 14.66 -15.15
CA ASP A 151 -8.64 15.70 -14.82
C ASP A 151 -7.62 15.87 -15.93
N GLU A 152 -7.79 16.94 -16.72
CA GLU A 152 -6.88 17.31 -17.82
C GLU A 152 -5.49 17.77 -17.34
N THR A 153 -5.28 17.99 -16.04
CA THR A 153 -4.00 18.43 -15.47
C THR A 153 -3.06 17.25 -15.20
N LEU A 154 -3.58 16.04 -15.12
CA LEU A 154 -2.78 14.82 -14.98
C LEU A 154 -2.02 14.50 -16.26
N GLY A 155 -0.82 13.95 -16.10
CA GLY A 155 0.05 13.63 -17.24
C GLY A 155 -0.52 12.49 -18.10
N ALA A 156 -0.43 12.65 -19.42
CA ALA A 156 -0.88 11.64 -20.39
C ALA A 156 -0.21 10.26 -20.21
N SER A 157 0.94 10.19 -19.56
CA SER A 157 1.61 8.93 -19.21
C SER A 157 0.79 8.06 -18.24
N ILE A 158 -0.08 8.69 -17.46
CA ILE A 158 -0.98 8.02 -16.53
C ILE A 158 -2.37 7.86 -17.15
N THR A 159 -2.98 8.95 -17.60
CA THR A 159 -4.38 8.99 -18.04
C THR A 159 -4.66 8.20 -19.30
N SER A 160 -3.65 8.02 -20.18
CA SER A 160 -3.82 7.30 -21.46
C SER A 160 -4.33 5.85 -21.31
N ASN A 161 -4.05 5.23 -20.16
CA ASN A 161 -4.48 3.85 -19.90
C ASN A 161 -5.97 3.73 -19.55
N TYR A 162 -6.64 4.84 -19.26
CA TYR A 162 -8.02 4.88 -18.78
C TYR A 162 -8.99 5.52 -19.77
N GLN A 163 -8.52 5.90 -20.96
CA GLN A 163 -9.33 6.61 -21.98
C GLN A 163 -10.51 5.79 -22.52
N ASP A 164 -10.44 4.46 -22.44
CA ASP A 164 -11.52 3.59 -22.85
C ASP A 164 -12.65 3.49 -21.81
N ILE A 165 -12.48 4.03 -20.60
CA ILE A 165 -13.53 4.08 -19.58
C ILE A 165 -14.51 5.20 -19.94
N THR A 166 -15.76 4.83 -20.19
CA THR A 166 -16.84 5.75 -20.59
C THR A 166 -17.84 6.04 -19.49
N SER A 167 -17.93 5.17 -18.49
CA SER A 167 -18.79 5.37 -17.31
C SER A 167 -18.21 4.67 -16.10
N ILE A 168 -18.35 5.31 -14.93
CA ILE A 168 -17.98 4.77 -13.62
C ILE A 168 -19.18 5.01 -12.70
N GLU A 169 -19.78 3.95 -12.17
CA GLU A 169 -20.99 4.03 -11.36
C GLU A 169 -20.81 3.25 -10.04
N ALA A 170 -21.31 3.82 -8.95
CA ALA A 170 -21.42 3.16 -7.64
C ALA A 170 -22.91 3.04 -7.29
N PRO A 171 -23.58 1.92 -7.63
CA PRO A 171 -24.98 1.73 -7.28
C PRO A 171 -25.21 1.53 -5.77
N ASP A 172 -24.20 1.15 -5.05
CA ASP A 172 -24.16 1.01 -3.58
C ASP A 172 -22.69 1.13 -3.08
N ASP A 173 -22.50 1.23 -1.77
CA ASP A 173 -21.18 1.43 -1.13
C ASP A 173 -20.17 0.29 -1.40
N GLN A 174 -20.63 -0.85 -1.91
CA GLN A 174 -19.83 -2.06 -2.08
C GLN A 174 -19.71 -2.51 -3.54
N THR A 175 -20.26 -1.72 -4.47
CA THR A 175 -20.28 -2.11 -5.89
C THR A 175 -19.80 -0.96 -6.76
N VAL A 176 -18.83 -1.25 -7.65
CA VAL A 176 -18.40 -0.30 -8.68
C VAL A 176 -18.52 -0.95 -10.05
N ILE A 177 -19.07 -0.20 -10.99
CA ILE A 177 -19.29 -0.62 -12.37
C ILE A 177 -18.52 0.28 -13.31
N PHE A 178 -17.63 -0.29 -14.12
CA PHE A 178 -16.90 0.40 -15.16
C PHE A 178 -17.41 -0.06 -16.52
N THR A 179 -17.84 0.87 -17.36
CA THR A 179 -18.19 0.59 -18.76
C THR A 179 -17.08 1.09 -19.66
N LEU A 180 -16.63 0.26 -20.59
CA LEU A 180 -15.58 0.58 -21.55
C LEU A 180 -16.17 0.79 -22.95
N ASP A 181 -15.56 1.69 -23.72
CA ASP A 181 -15.89 1.86 -25.14
C ASP A 181 -15.53 0.60 -25.94
N GLN A 182 -14.40 0.00 -25.63
CA GLN A 182 -13.93 -1.24 -26.26
C GLN A 182 -13.27 -2.16 -25.22
N TYR A 183 -13.19 -3.46 -25.57
CA TYR A 183 -12.48 -4.42 -24.75
C TYR A 183 -10.97 -4.15 -24.79
N ASP A 184 -10.40 -3.90 -23.61
CA ASP A 184 -8.95 -3.85 -23.40
C ASP A 184 -8.49 -5.04 -22.57
N VAL A 185 -7.56 -5.84 -23.13
CA VAL A 185 -6.97 -7.00 -22.44
C VAL A 185 -6.11 -6.59 -21.23
N ALA A 186 -5.58 -5.37 -21.23
CA ALA A 186 -4.71 -4.84 -20.16
C ALA A 186 -5.51 -4.15 -19.03
N MET A 187 -6.83 -4.00 -19.17
CA MET A 187 -7.63 -3.24 -18.19
C MET A 187 -7.50 -3.77 -16.76
N LEU A 188 -7.37 -5.10 -16.58
CA LEU A 188 -7.16 -5.67 -15.24
C LEU A 188 -5.82 -5.25 -14.60
N ASP A 189 -4.80 -5.02 -15.42
CA ASP A 189 -3.52 -4.48 -14.95
C ASP A 189 -3.69 -3.01 -14.52
N TYR A 190 -4.51 -2.24 -15.22
CA TYR A 190 -4.77 -0.83 -14.86
C TYR A 190 -5.62 -0.68 -13.60
N PHE A 191 -6.40 -1.68 -13.22
CA PHE A 191 -7.11 -1.71 -11.94
C PHE A 191 -6.21 -2.01 -10.73
N THR A 192 -4.90 -2.13 -10.90
CA THR A 192 -3.92 -2.13 -9.81
C THR A 192 -3.56 -0.73 -9.31
N MET A 193 -4.04 0.33 -9.96
CA MET A 193 -3.88 1.71 -9.49
C MET A 193 -4.36 1.86 -8.05
N GLY A 194 -3.51 2.47 -7.20
CA GLY A 194 -3.83 2.72 -5.80
C GLY A 194 -5.03 3.66 -5.65
N ILE A 195 -6.01 3.26 -4.84
CA ILE A 195 -7.21 4.06 -4.59
C ILE A 195 -6.88 5.18 -3.60
N LEU A 196 -7.48 6.34 -3.80
CA LEU A 196 -7.33 7.53 -2.99
C LEU A 196 -8.57 7.77 -2.11
N PRO A 197 -8.39 8.34 -0.89
CA PRO A 197 -9.49 8.67 0.02
C PRO A 197 -10.25 9.90 -0.46
N GLU A 198 -11.45 9.71 -0.98
CA GLU A 198 -12.32 10.79 -1.45
C GLU A 198 -12.56 11.85 -0.35
N HIS A 199 -12.83 11.41 0.87
CA HIS A 199 -13.16 12.28 2.01
C HIS A 199 -12.04 13.30 2.38
N LEU A 200 -10.79 13.07 1.93
CA LEU A 200 -9.67 13.98 2.13
C LEU A 200 -9.34 14.84 0.91
N LEU A 201 -9.80 14.43 -0.27
CA LEU A 201 -9.35 14.98 -1.53
C LEU A 201 -10.46 15.62 -2.36
N GLU A 202 -11.74 15.38 -2.04
CA GLU A 202 -12.85 16.01 -2.76
C GLU A 202 -12.73 17.54 -2.72
N GLY A 203 -12.64 18.15 -3.92
CA GLY A 203 -12.49 19.59 -4.10
C GLY A 203 -11.07 20.13 -3.90
N GLU A 204 -10.09 19.28 -3.61
CA GLU A 204 -8.68 19.63 -3.56
C GLU A 204 -8.04 19.49 -4.96
N ASP A 205 -7.02 20.28 -5.25
CA ASP A 205 -6.20 20.12 -6.45
C ASP A 205 -5.16 19.01 -6.21
N VAL A 206 -5.31 17.90 -6.92
CA VAL A 206 -4.44 16.71 -6.83
C VAL A 206 -2.95 17.05 -6.94
N ASN A 207 -2.59 18.06 -7.76
CA ASN A 207 -1.19 18.43 -8.00
C ASN A 207 -0.57 19.20 -6.81
N THR A 208 -1.37 19.87 -5.99
CA THR A 208 -0.86 20.83 -4.98
C THR A 208 -1.27 20.50 -3.54
N THR A 209 -2.16 19.56 -3.34
CA THR A 209 -2.64 19.17 -2.00
C THR A 209 -1.51 18.72 -1.08
N SER A 210 -1.64 19.02 0.22
CA SER A 210 -0.70 18.55 1.25
C SER A 210 -0.71 17.03 1.45
N PHE A 211 -1.75 16.34 0.98
CA PHE A 211 -1.86 14.89 0.95
C PHE A 211 -0.67 14.24 0.23
N ASN A 212 -0.13 14.88 -0.81
CA ASN A 212 1.00 14.37 -1.59
C ASN A 212 2.28 14.11 -0.78
N GLN A 213 2.39 14.69 0.42
CA GLN A 213 3.54 14.54 1.32
C GLN A 213 3.18 13.83 2.64
N ASN A 214 1.90 13.78 2.98
CA ASN A 214 1.38 13.16 4.20
C ASN A 214 0.16 12.29 3.85
N PRO A 215 0.35 11.22 3.10
CA PRO A 215 -0.76 10.40 2.61
C PRO A 215 -1.42 9.59 3.72
N VAL A 216 -2.70 9.34 3.52
CA VAL A 216 -3.51 8.36 4.24
C VAL A 216 -3.85 7.25 3.24
N GLY A 217 -3.42 6.03 3.53
CA GLY A 217 -3.63 4.86 2.67
C GLY A 217 -4.46 3.80 3.34
#